data_5ac6403f51a198f705e7ff544337e7e4
#
_entry.id   5ac6403f51a198f705e7ff544337e7e4
#
_cell.length_a   1.000
_cell.length_b   1.000
_cell.length_c   1.000
_cell.angle_alpha   90.00
_cell.angle_beta   90.00
_cell.angle_gamma   90.00
#
_symmetry.space_group_name_H-M   'P 1'
#
loop_
_entity.id
_entity.type
_entity.pdbx_description
1 polymer ?
#
loop_
_entity_poly.entity_id
_entity_poly.type
_entity_poly.pdbx_seq_one_letter_code
_entity_poly.pdbx_strand_id
1 'polypeptide(L)'
;MKVLIVGSGGREHAIAWSVAKSPKVDKIYCAPGNAGIAEYAECADIGAMEFEKLAAFAKEKEIDLTIVGMDDPLVGGIVDVFEAEGLRVFGPRKNAAILEGSKAFSKDLMKKYDIPTAAYENFDDPEKALEYLRTEAKFPIVLKADGLALGKGVLICQDLDRKSVV
;
A
#
# COMPACT_ATOMS: atom_id res chain seq x y z
N MET A 1 -26.17 5.17 1.50
CA MET A 1 -24.81 5.74 1.36
C MET A 1 -24.26 5.35 0.00
N LYS A 2 -23.60 6.30 -0.67
CA LYS A 2 -22.78 6.04 -1.84
C LYS A 2 -21.32 5.84 -1.41
N VAL A 3 -20.69 4.74 -1.84
CA VAL A 3 -19.33 4.38 -1.45
C VAL A 3 -18.45 4.35 -2.69
N LEU A 4 -17.25 4.94 -2.61
CA LEU A 4 -16.19 4.79 -3.60
C LEU A 4 -15.11 3.86 -3.05
N ILE A 5 -14.69 2.88 -3.82
CA ILE A 5 -13.55 2.01 -3.51
C ILE A 5 -12.43 2.33 -4.49
N VAL A 6 -11.23 2.63 -3.98
CA VAL A 6 -10.06 2.93 -4.81
C VAL A 6 -9.18 1.70 -4.89
N GLY A 7 -8.99 1.21 -6.13
CA GLY A 7 -8.15 0.06 -6.44
C GLY A 7 -8.78 -0.92 -7.42
N SER A 8 -8.09 -2.02 -7.71
CA SER A 8 -8.49 -2.99 -8.76
C SER A 8 -8.13 -4.44 -8.44
N GLY A 9 -7.67 -4.73 -7.24
CA GLY A 9 -7.19 -6.06 -6.85
C GLY A 9 -8.23 -6.92 -6.15
N GLY A 10 -7.78 -8.07 -5.65
CA GLY A 10 -8.63 -9.00 -4.89
C GLY A 10 -9.11 -8.44 -3.55
N ARG A 11 -8.33 -7.56 -2.91
CA ARG A 11 -8.75 -6.85 -1.69
C ARG A 11 -9.96 -5.97 -1.97
N GLU A 12 -9.90 -5.15 -3.01
CA GLU A 12 -10.99 -4.26 -3.40
C GLU A 12 -12.23 -5.02 -3.84
N HIS A 13 -12.06 -6.17 -4.51
CA HIS A 13 -13.17 -7.07 -4.84
C HIS A 13 -13.84 -7.62 -3.56
N ALA A 14 -13.07 -8.09 -2.60
CA ALA A 14 -13.62 -8.58 -1.32
C ALA A 14 -14.31 -7.46 -0.53
N ILE A 15 -13.77 -6.23 -0.57
CA ILE A 15 -14.39 -5.05 0.04
C ILE A 15 -15.73 -4.75 -0.67
N ALA A 16 -15.76 -4.69 -2.00
CA ALA A 16 -16.98 -4.42 -2.77
C ALA A 16 -18.07 -5.46 -2.47
N TRP A 17 -17.73 -6.74 -2.50
CA TRP A 17 -18.63 -7.84 -2.14
C TRP A 17 -19.18 -7.74 -0.70
N SER A 18 -18.32 -7.35 0.25
CA SER A 18 -18.73 -7.18 1.65
C SER A 18 -19.63 -5.97 1.84
N VAL A 19 -19.27 -4.84 1.24
CA VAL A 19 -20.03 -3.57 1.32
C VAL A 19 -21.39 -3.69 0.65
N ALA A 20 -21.50 -4.46 -0.44
CA ALA A 20 -22.77 -4.71 -1.15
C ALA A 20 -23.82 -5.41 -0.30
N LYS A 21 -23.42 -6.08 0.78
CA LYS A 21 -24.35 -6.74 1.71
C LYS A 21 -24.92 -5.78 2.76
N SER A 22 -24.39 -4.57 2.86
CA SER A 22 -24.82 -3.62 3.87
C SER A 22 -26.13 -2.94 3.47
N PRO A 23 -27.19 -2.98 4.31
CA PRO A 23 -28.44 -2.27 4.02
C PRO A 23 -28.28 -0.74 4.09
N LYS A 24 -27.12 -0.23 4.48
CA LYS A 24 -26.83 1.21 4.54
C LYS A 24 -26.22 1.73 3.24
N VAL A 25 -25.87 0.84 2.30
CA VAL A 25 -25.21 1.20 1.04
C VAL A 25 -26.19 1.08 -0.11
N ASP A 26 -26.42 2.18 -0.81
CA ASP A 26 -27.35 2.26 -1.94
C ASP A 26 -26.62 2.10 -3.28
N LYS A 27 -25.37 2.56 -3.33
CA LYS A 27 -24.55 2.53 -4.56
C LYS A 27 -23.08 2.38 -4.22
N ILE A 28 -22.38 1.56 -5.01
CA ILE A 28 -20.94 1.38 -4.93
C ILE A 28 -20.32 1.78 -6.26
N TYR A 29 -19.25 2.56 -6.19
CA TYR A 29 -18.34 2.87 -7.28
C TYR A 29 -16.97 2.27 -6.97
N CYS A 30 -16.22 1.91 -8.00
CA CYS A 30 -14.83 1.48 -7.85
C CYS A 30 -13.95 2.09 -8.94
N ALA A 31 -12.77 2.55 -8.59
CA ALA A 31 -11.84 3.17 -9.52
C ALA A 31 -10.41 2.63 -9.35
N PRO A 32 -9.81 2.05 -10.40
CA PRO A 32 -10.42 1.73 -11.69
C PRO A 32 -11.35 0.50 -11.65
N GLY A 33 -11.26 -0.36 -10.64
CA GLY A 33 -12.00 -1.60 -10.55
C GLY A 33 -11.49 -2.70 -11.51
N ASN A 34 -12.26 -3.77 -11.64
CA ASN A 34 -12.02 -4.88 -12.56
C ASN A 34 -13.34 -5.60 -12.88
N ALA A 35 -13.32 -6.60 -13.78
CA ALA A 35 -14.51 -7.32 -14.21
C ALA A 35 -15.28 -8.00 -13.06
N GLY A 36 -14.58 -8.57 -12.05
CA GLY A 36 -15.25 -9.18 -10.89
C GLY A 36 -15.87 -8.12 -9.96
N ILE A 37 -15.22 -6.97 -9.80
CA ILE A 37 -15.75 -5.84 -9.02
C ILE A 37 -17.01 -5.28 -9.68
N ALA A 38 -17.07 -5.28 -11.02
CA ALA A 38 -18.21 -4.79 -11.79
C ALA A 38 -19.52 -5.56 -11.51
N GLU A 39 -19.47 -6.74 -10.90
CA GLU A 39 -20.66 -7.46 -10.44
C GLU A 39 -21.34 -6.75 -9.24
N TYR A 40 -20.58 -5.94 -8.47
CA TYR A 40 -21.04 -5.29 -7.23
C TYR A 40 -21.01 -3.77 -7.30
N ALA A 41 -20.20 -3.20 -8.19
CA ALA A 41 -19.91 -1.77 -8.26
C ALA A 41 -19.92 -1.26 -9.70
N GLU A 42 -20.22 0.02 -9.88
CA GLU A 42 -19.96 0.73 -11.13
C GLU A 42 -18.49 1.12 -11.19
N CYS A 43 -17.77 0.57 -12.16
CA CYS A 43 -16.35 0.88 -12.35
C CYS A 43 -16.17 2.19 -13.11
N ALA A 44 -15.31 3.07 -12.61
CA ALA A 44 -14.93 4.32 -13.24
C ALA A 44 -13.50 4.21 -13.78
N ASP A 45 -13.28 4.63 -15.01
CA ASP A 45 -11.96 4.62 -15.67
C ASP A 45 -11.08 5.78 -15.15
N ILE A 46 -10.70 5.69 -13.86
CA ILE A 46 -9.81 6.63 -13.19
C ILE A 46 -8.75 5.80 -12.47
N GLY A 47 -7.48 6.07 -12.77
CA GLY A 47 -6.35 5.39 -12.13
C GLY A 47 -6.28 5.67 -10.62
N ALA A 48 -5.87 4.67 -9.85
CA ALA A 48 -5.81 4.79 -8.38
C ALA A 48 -4.83 5.88 -7.86
N MET A 49 -3.90 6.33 -8.70
CA MET A 49 -2.95 7.40 -8.38
C MET A 49 -3.38 8.79 -8.90
N GLU A 50 -4.54 8.91 -9.53
CA GLU A 50 -5.07 10.17 -10.07
C GLU A 50 -5.94 10.88 -9.03
N PHE A 51 -5.33 11.32 -7.92
CA PHE A 51 -6.02 11.77 -6.71
C PHE A 51 -7.00 12.92 -6.95
N GLU A 52 -6.62 13.91 -7.75
CA GLU A 52 -7.47 15.06 -8.08
C GLU A 52 -8.71 14.63 -8.87
N LYS A 53 -8.57 13.69 -9.83
CA LYS A 53 -9.69 13.15 -10.58
C LYS A 53 -10.61 12.32 -9.70
N LEU A 54 -10.03 11.50 -8.79
CA LEU A 54 -10.79 10.72 -7.82
C LEU A 54 -11.57 11.62 -6.86
N ALA A 55 -10.96 12.71 -6.37
CA ALA A 55 -11.62 13.68 -5.52
C ALA A 55 -12.76 14.44 -6.26
N ALA A 56 -12.51 14.84 -7.50
CA ALA A 56 -13.54 15.46 -8.35
C ALA A 56 -14.72 14.51 -8.60
N PHE A 57 -14.43 13.25 -8.92
CA PHE A 57 -15.45 12.20 -9.09
C PHE A 57 -16.25 11.96 -7.80
N ALA A 58 -15.57 11.92 -6.65
CA ALA A 58 -16.23 11.76 -5.37
C ALA A 58 -17.21 12.90 -5.07
N LYS A 59 -16.85 14.13 -5.42
CA LYS A 59 -17.76 15.30 -5.33
C LYS A 59 -18.91 15.23 -6.29
N GLU A 60 -18.64 14.93 -7.58
CA GLU A 60 -19.66 14.83 -8.63
C GLU A 60 -20.73 13.78 -8.30
N LYS A 61 -20.29 12.62 -7.83
CA LYS A 61 -21.17 11.51 -7.47
C LYS A 61 -21.77 11.63 -6.06
N GLU A 62 -21.39 12.67 -5.30
CA GLU A 62 -21.80 12.87 -3.91
C GLU A 62 -21.48 11.63 -3.05
N ILE A 63 -20.23 11.20 -3.08
CA ILE A 63 -19.76 10.03 -2.32
C ILE A 63 -19.77 10.31 -0.82
N ASP A 64 -20.42 9.47 -0.05
CA ASP A 64 -20.49 9.58 1.42
C ASP A 64 -19.23 9.05 2.11
N LEU A 65 -18.57 8.05 1.52
CA LEU A 65 -17.36 7.44 2.06
C LEU A 65 -16.49 6.85 0.95
N THR A 66 -15.21 7.19 0.97
CA THR A 66 -14.21 6.56 0.12
C THR A 66 -13.39 5.55 0.93
N ILE A 67 -13.16 4.35 0.38
CA ILE A 67 -12.32 3.30 0.98
C ILE A 67 -11.13 3.07 0.06
N VAL A 68 -9.92 3.20 0.60
CA VAL A 68 -8.69 2.98 -0.18
C VAL A 68 -8.12 1.62 0.18
N GLY A 69 -8.12 0.69 -0.79
CA GLY A 69 -7.70 -0.69 -0.58
C GLY A 69 -6.24 -0.97 -0.96
N MET A 70 -5.60 -0.08 -1.73
CA MET A 70 -4.22 -0.24 -2.24
C MET A 70 -3.21 0.53 -1.41
N ASP A 71 -1.99 -0.02 -1.32
CA ASP A 71 -0.89 0.58 -0.56
C ASP A 71 -0.31 1.81 -1.27
N ASP A 72 -0.11 1.76 -2.60
CA ASP A 72 0.48 2.84 -3.38
C ASP A 72 -0.26 4.19 -3.22
N PRO A 73 -1.60 4.28 -3.37
CA PRO A 73 -2.33 5.52 -3.14
C PRO A 73 -2.23 6.03 -1.70
N LEU A 74 -2.19 5.14 -0.70
CA LEU A 74 -2.06 5.51 0.71
C LEU A 74 -0.70 6.13 0.99
N VAL A 75 0.37 5.48 0.52
CA VAL A 75 1.75 6.01 0.61
C VAL A 75 1.89 7.28 -0.21
N GLY A 76 1.20 7.39 -1.35
CA GLY A 76 1.13 8.60 -2.17
C GLY A 76 0.46 9.78 -1.49
N GLY A 77 -0.45 9.53 -0.51
CA GLY A 77 -1.12 10.56 0.27
C GLY A 77 -2.55 10.88 -0.17
N ILE A 78 -3.25 9.95 -0.81
CA ILE A 78 -4.64 10.15 -1.23
C ILE A 78 -5.56 10.58 -0.08
N VAL A 79 -5.33 10.07 1.13
CA VAL A 79 -6.13 10.41 2.31
C VAL A 79 -5.98 11.89 2.65
N ASP A 80 -4.75 12.41 2.62
CA ASP A 80 -4.47 13.82 2.89
C ASP A 80 -5.15 14.73 1.86
N VAL A 81 -5.16 14.33 0.57
CA VAL A 81 -5.86 15.06 -0.50
C VAL A 81 -7.37 15.08 -0.27
N PHE A 82 -7.98 13.92 0.03
CA PHE A 82 -9.42 13.82 0.24
C PHE A 82 -9.89 14.60 1.47
N GLU A 83 -9.13 14.53 2.58
CA GLU A 83 -9.43 15.30 3.78
C GLU A 83 -9.32 16.81 3.56
N ALA A 84 -8.31 17.27 2.81
CA ALA A 84 -8.16 18.68 2.44
C ALA A 84 -9.36 19.20 1.61
N GLU A 85 -9.99 18.33 0.83
CA GLU A 85 -11.18 18.60 0.03
C GLU A 85 -12.50 18.40 0.81
N GLY A 86 -12.42 18.09 2.12
CA GLY A 86 -13.57 17.84 2.99
C GLY A 86 -14.31 16.53 2.70
N LEU A 87 -13.68 15.60 1.98
CA LEU A 87 -14.24 14.29 1.63
C LEU A 87 -13.92 13.26 2.71
N ARG A 88 -14.92 12.45 3.07
CA ARG A 88 -14.71 11.36 4.02
C ARG A 88 -13.99 10.20 3.36
N VAL A 89 -12.89 9.78 3.97
CA VAL A 89 -12.04 8.72 3.45
C VAL A 89 -11.61 7.78 4.59
N PHE A 90 -11.55 6.49 4.29
CA PHE A 90 -11.02 5.46 5.18
C PHE A 90 -9.67 4.97 4.65
N GLY A 91 -8.64 5.18 5.44
CA GLY A 91 -7.26 4.80 5.19
C GLY A 91 -6.30 5.60 6.08
N PRO A 92 -5.04 5.18 6.23
CA PRO A 92 -4.03 5.96 6.92
C PRO A 92 -3.60 7.16 6.08
N ARG A 93 -3.31 8.28 6.74
CA ARG A 93 -2.63 9.42 6.12
C ARG A 93 -1.20 9.04 5.69
N LYS A 94 -0.62 9.81 4.80
CA LYS A 94 0.73 9.58 4.25
C LYS A 94 1.78 9.35 5.34
N ASN A 95 1.75 10.15 6.42
CA ASN A 95 2.69 10.04 7.53
C ASN A 95 2.58 8.72 8.32
N ALA A 96 1.44 8.04 8.28
CA ALA A 96 1.25 6.72 8.88
C ALA A 96 1.43 5.60 7.86
N ALA A 97 1.04 5.83 6.60
CA ALA A 97 1.19 4.87 5.51
C ALA A 97 2.65 4.50 5.21
N ILE A 98 3.61 5.35 5.64
CA ILE A 98 5.05 5.07 5.54
C ILE A 98 5.45 3.78 6.26
N LEU A 99 4.67 3.32 7.25
CA LEU A 99 4.89 2.02 7.90
C LEU A 99 4.87 0.85 6.91
N GLU A 100 4.06 0.93 5.86
CA GLU A 100 4.05 -0.02 4.76
C GLU A 100 5.00 0.43 3.64
N GLY A 101 5.10 1.74 3.43
CA GLY A 101 5.88 2.34 2.35
C GLY A 101 7.39 2.24 2.49
N SER A 102 7.93 2.08 3.71
CA SER A 102 9.37 1.96 3.96
C SER A 102 9.66 0.86 4.99
N LYS A 103 10.40 -0.15 4.54
CA LYS A 103 10.87 -1.24 5.41
C LYS A 103 11.90 -0.74 6.42
N ALA A 104 12.78 0.15 5.99
CA ALA A 104 13.78 0.78 6.84
C ALA A 104 13.10 1.55 7.97
N PHE A 105 12.15 2.43 7.65
CA PHE A 105 11.38 3.19 8.64
C PHE A 105 10.66 2.27 9.64
N SER A 106 9.98 1.22 9.15
CA SER A 106 9.26 0.28 10.01
C SER A 106 10.20 -0.48 10.94
N LYS A 107 11.37 -0.91 10.46
CA LYS A 107 12.38 -1.57 11.28
C LYS A 107 12.95 -0.65 12.35
N ASP A 108 13.25 0.59 12.01
CA ASP A 108 13.75 1.60 12.95
C ASP A 108 12.70 1.94 14.01
N LEU A 109 11.42 2.03 13.61
CA LEU A 109 10.31 2.23 14.54
C LEU A 109 10.18 1.04 15.51
N MET A 110 10.24 -0.20 15.00
CA MET A 110 10.19 -1.41 15.83
C MET A 110 11.34 -1.44 16.85
N LYS A 111 12.57 -1.10 16.41
CA LYS A 111 13.74 -0.98 17.29
C LYS A 111 13.54 0.09 18.36
N LYS A 112 13.03 1.27 17.97
CA LYS A 112 12.79 2.40 18.88
C LYS A 112 11.80 2.08 20.00
N TYR A 113 10.80 1.24 19.72
CA TYR A 113 9.70 0.93 20.64
C TYR A 113 9.77 -0.51 21.18
N ASP A 114 10.92 -1.19 21.06
CA ASP A 114 11.15 -2.56 21.52
C ASP A 114 10.10 -3.56 20.98
N ILE A 115 9.60 -3.35 19.75
CA ILE A 115 8.69 -4.28 19.09
C ILE A 115 9.50 -5.45 18.54
N PRO A 116 9.16 -6.72 18.88
CA PRO A 116 9.89 -7.89 18.43
C PRO A 116 9.97 -7.96 16.90
N THR A 117 11.19 -8.06 16.39
CA THR A 117 11.46 -8.22 14.95
C THR A 117 12.81 -8.91 14.74
N ALA A 118 13.03 -9.49 13.55
CA ALA A 118 14.34 -10.04 13.20
C ALA A 118 15.40 -8.93 13.14
N ALA A 119 16.64 -9.30 13.44
CA ALA A 119 17.79 -8.41 13.28
C ALA A 119 17.86 -7.85 11.85
N TYR A 120 18.31 -6.63 11.71
CA TYR A 120 18.41 -5.93 10.45
C TYR A 120 19.49 -4.87 10.49
N GLU A 121 19.98 -4.50 9.31
CA GLU A 121 20.77 -3.29 9.06
C GLU A 121 20.25 -2.57 7.81
N ASN A 122 20.33 -1.24 7.81
CA ASN A 122 19.93 -0.39 6.70
C ASN A 122 21.17 0.22 6.04
N PHE A 123 21.20 0.22 4.73
CA PHE A 123 22.29 0.79 3.93
C PHE A 123 21.73 1.67 2.83
N ASP A 124 22.32 2.85 2.68
CA ASP A 124 22.09 3.80 1.57
C ASP A 124 23.28 3.82 0.59
N ASP A 125 24.37 3.10 0.93
CA ASP A 125 25.60 2.99 0.17
C ASP A 125 25.89 1.51 -0.13
N PRO A 126 25.98 1.12 -1.42
CA PRO A 126 26.26 -0.26 -1.81
C PRO A 126 27.58 -0.82 -1.28
N GLU A 127 28.63 0.02 -1.19
CA GLU A 127 29.95 -0.44 -0.73
C GLU A 127 29.93 -0.78 0.77
N LYS A 128 29.22 0.01 1.57
CA LYS A 128 29.01 -0.30 3.00
C LYS A 128 28.19 -1.57 3.18
N ALA A 129 27.17 -1.77 2.36
CA ALA A 129 26.38 -3.00 2.38
C ALA A 129 27.24 -4.22 2.03
N LEU A 130 28.11 -4.12 1.02
CA LEU A 130 29.04 -5.19 0.64
C LEU A 130 30.08 -5.47 1.73
N GLU A 131 30.60 -4.45 2.39
CA GLU A 131 31.52 -4.60 3.51
C GLU A 131 30.87 -5.37 4.66
N TYR A 132 29.65 -4.97 5.06
CA TYR A 132 28.88 -5.66 6.08
C TYR A 132 28.62 -7.14 5.72
N LEU A 133 28.25 -7.41 4.46
CA LEU A 133 28.03 -8.78 3.99
C LEU A 133 29.27 -9.67 4.06
N ARG A 134 30.47 -9.07 3.90
CA ARG A 134 31.74 -9.79 3.94
C ARG A 134 32.27 -10.00 5.36
N THR A 135 31.97 -9.08 6.28
CA THR A 135 32.64 -9.03 7.60
C THR A 135 31.73 -9.44 8.77
N GLU A 136 30.44 -9.12 8.69
CA GLU A 136 29.53 -9.24 9.84
C GLU A 136 28.32 -10.13 9.59
N ALA A 137 27.87 -10.23 8.33
CA ALA A 137 26.63 -10.94 8.01
C ALA A 137 26.73 -12.45 8.28
N LYS A 138 25.64 -12.99 8.85
CA LYS A 138 25.46 -14.44 9.04
C LYS A 138 24.46 -14.95 8.02
N PHE A 139 24.87 -15.91 7.21
CA PHE A 139 24.01 -16.52 6.20
C PHE A 139 23.19 -17.69 6.78
N PRO A 140 21.95 -17.94 6.26
CA PRO A 140 21.33 -17.20 5.14
C PRO A 140 20.89 -15.79 5.54
N ILE A 141 20.96 -14.84 4.60
CA ILE A 141 20.54 -13.46 4.79
C ILE A 141 19.48 -13.06 3.75
N VAL A 142 18.59 -12.15 4.13
CA VAL A 142 17.55 -11.62 3.25
C VAL A 142 17.84 -10.16 2.94
N LEU A 143 18.13 -9.87 1.68
CA LEU A 143 18.27 -8.51 1.17
C LEU A 143 16.90 -8.01 0.68
N LYS A 144 16.53 -6.82 1.08
CA LYS A 144 15.25 -6.21 0.69
C LYS A 144 15.49 -4.81 0.17
N ALA A 145 14.97 -4.53 -1.02
CA ALA A 145 14.83 -3.14 -1.45
C ALA A 145 13.86 -2.39 -0.54
N ASP A 146 14.19 -1.17 -0.17
CA ASP A 146 13.26 -0.29 0.53
C ASP A 146 12.17 0.21 -0.41
N GLY A 147 11.01 0.59 0.14
CA GLY A 147 9.85 1.00 -0.64
C GLY A 147 8.90 -0.13 -1.03
N LEU A 148 7.85 0.24 -1.77
CA LEU A 148 6.86 -0.68 -2.34
C LEU A 148 7.45 -1.35 -3.58
N ALA A 149 7.57 -2.67 -3.56
CA ALA A 149 8.17 -3.45 -4.64
C ALA A 149 7.28 -4.62 -5.11
N LEU A 150 6.01 -4.64 -4.76
CA LEU A 150 5.02 -5.66 -5.14
C LEU A 150 5.53 -7.10 -4.92
N GLY A 151 6.27 -7.33 -3.83
CA GLY A 151 6.86 -8.62 -3.49
C GLY A 151 8.12 -9.00 -4.31
N LYS A 152 8.62 -8.14 -5.19
CA LYS A 152 9.74 -8.45 -6.11
C LYS A 152 11.11 -7.94 -5.63
N GLY A 153 11.17 -7.10 -4.63
CA GLY A 153 12.41 -6.49 -4.12
C GLY A 153 13.08 -7.30 -3.01
N VAL A 154 13.04 -8.64 -3.05
CA VAL A 154 13.59 -9.51 -2.00
C VAL A 154 14.51 -10.56 -2.59
N LEU A 155 15.73 -10.68 -2.03
CA LEU A 155 16.69 -11.73 -2.37
C LEU A 155 17.03 -12.52 -1.11
N ILE A 156 16.99 -13.85 -1.20
CA ILE A 156 17.44 -14.75 -0.14
C ILE A 156 18.80 -15.31 -0.55
N CYS A 157 19.85 -14.89 0.16
CA CYS A 157 21.23 -15.31 -0.13
C CYS A 157 21.66 -16.38 0.88
N GLN A 158 22.08 -17.54 0.37
CA GLN A 158 22.56 -18.65 1.20
C GLN A 158 24.03 -18.48 1.58
N ASP A 159 24.78 -17.78 0.76
CA ASP A 159 26.20 -17.44 0.91
C ASP A 159 26.52 -16.15 0.16
N LEU A 160 27.77 -15.68 0.24
CA LEU A 160 28.22 -14.45 -0.40
C LEU A 160 28.20 -14.51 -1.94
N ASP A 161 28.37 -15.67 -2.53
CA ASP A 161 28.52 -15.85 -4.00
C ASP A 161 27.19 -16.15 -4.70
N ARG A 162 26.16 -16.52 -3.97
CA ARG A 162 24.84 -16.89 -4.53
C ARG A 162 23.89 -15.71 -4.66
N LYS A 163 23.71 -15.29 -5.89
CA LYS A 163 22.56 -14.48 -6.32
C LYS A 163 21.35 -15.39 -6.58
N SER A 164 20.59 -15.76 -5.56
CA SER A 164 19.29 -16.39 -5.82
C SER A 164 18.25 -15.28 -6.05
N VAL A 165 17.75 -15.25 -7.28
CA VAL A 165 16.57 -14.44 -7.65
C VAL A 165 15.35 -15.32 -7.41
N VAL A 166 14.43 -14.86 -6.58
CA VAL A 166 13.09 -15.44 -6.45
C VAL A 166 12.13 -14.63 -7.31
#